data_09dea2ed8268f90f750532ad68cad19d
#
_entry.id   09dea2ed8268f90f750532ad68cad19d
#
_cell.length_a   1.000
_cell.length_b   1.000
_cell.length_c   1.000
_cell.angle_alpha   90.00
_cell.angle_beta   90.00
_cell.angle_gamma   90.00
#
_symmetry.space_group_name_H-M   'P 1'
#
loop_
_entity.id
_entity.type
_entity.pdbx_description
1 polymer ?
#
loop_
_entity_poly.entity_id
_entity_poly.type
_entity_poly.pdbx_seq_one_letter_code
_entity_poly.pdbx_strand_id
1 'polypeptide(L)'
;MKKITIAALLISIGVISRIFLRNFLPPSPSVYINFFGIKQPIFIAGDVFFVIASISLISGRYLRDYFTFLVPFMIMLITDVFIGNNFIFLFTWSGFAIMGWIGYLLRKKPAKSFLFSSISSIILYDLWTNFGWWLGYYGGNLKYLTLCYTLAIPFMIWHLLSTSLLLPIFVLAFERIEIKEDARISKYSAIPVASLAFLSLISLIF
;
A
#
# COMPACT_ATOMS: atom_id res chain seq x y z
N MET A 1 13.95 -11.26 -16.68
CA MET A 1 12.82 -10.42 -17.18
C MET A 1 13.22 -8.94 -17.14
N LYS A 2 12.68 -8.09 -18.02
CA LYS A 2 12.91 -6.63 -17.98
C LYS A 2 12.19 -6.00 -16.79
N LYS A 3 12.75 -4.97 -16.18
CA LYS A 3 12.14 -4.26 -15.05
C LYS A 3 10.74 -3.74 -15.37
N ILE A 4 10.54 -3.18 -16.56
CA ILE A 4 9.24 -2.66 -16.99
C ILE A 4 8.16 -3.75 -17.05
N THR A 5 8.51 -4.95 -17.52
CA THR A 5 7.58 -6.09 -17.56
C THR A 5 7.17 -6.52 -16.16
N ILE A 6 8.14 -6.55 -15.24
CA ILE A 6 7.88 -6.90 -13.84
C ILE A 6 7.02 -5.82 -13.18
N ALA A 7 7.32 -4.54 -13.43
CA ALA A 7 6.52 -3.44 -12.92
C ALA A 7 5.07 -3.51 -13.41
N ALA A 8 4.86 -3.77 -14.70
CA ALA A 8 3.53 -3.95 -15.28
C ALA A 8 2.77 -5.12 -14.62
N LEU A 9 3.45 -6.26 -14.40
CA LEU A 9 2.85 -7.41 -13.68
C LEU A 9 2.47 -7.06 -12.25
N LEU A 10 3.35 -6.37 -11.51
CA LEU A 10 3.06 -5.96 -10.14
C LEU A 10 1.89 -4.97 -10.08
N ILE A 11 1.84 -4.01 -11.01
CA ILE A 11 0.72 -3.08 -11.12
C ILE A 11 -0.57 -3.83 -11.40
N SER A 12 -0.56 -4.78 -12.35
CA SER A 12 -1.75 -5.59 -12.68
C SER A 12 -2.22 -6.41 -11.47
N ILE A 13 -1.31 -7.08 -10.76
CA ILE A 13 -1.63 -7.85 -9.55
C ILE A 13 -2.22 -6.92 -8.48
N GLY A 14 -1.62 -5.75 -8.26
CA GLY A 14 -2.10 -4.78 -7.27
C GLY A 14 -3.48 -4.23 -7.61
N VAL A 15 -3.73 -3.88 -8.88
CA VAL A 15 -5.03 -3.40 -9.37
C VAL A 15 -6.11 -4.48 -9.24
N ILE A 16 -5.81 -5.70 -9.71
CA ILE A 16 -6.74 -6.84 -9.62
C ILE A 16 -7.06 -7.14 -8.16
N SER A 17 -6.06 -7.21 -7.29
CA SER A 17 -6.29 -7.50 -5.87
C SER A 17 -7.16 -6.44 -5.21
N ARG A 18 -6.92 -5.17 -5.49
CA ARG A 18 -7.65 -4.09 -4.83
C ARG A 18 -9.08 -3.91 -5.35
N ILE A 19 -9.32 -4.17 -6.64
CA ILE A 19 -10.66 -4.02 -7.23
C ILE A 19 -11.49 -5.30 -7.06
N PHE A 20 -10.91 -6.48 -7.36
CA PHE A 20 -11.68 -7.71 -7.47
C PHE A 20 -11.70 -8.55 -6.21
N LEU A 21 -10.56 -8.73 -5.50
CA LEU A 21 -10.54 -9.58 -4.32
C LEU A 21 -11.43 -9.07 -3.20
N ARG A 22 -11.58 -7.76 -3.09
CA ARG A 22 -12.54 -7.13 -2.18
C ARG A 22 -13.97 -7.66 -2.36
N ASN A 23 -14.37 -7.95 -3.60
CA ASN A 23 -15.73 -8.37 -3.94
C ASN A 23 -15.97 -9.87 -3.71
N PHE A 24 -14.90 -10.69 -3.56
CA PHE A 24 -15.04 -12.11 -3.26
C PHE A 24 -15.29 -12.40 -1.78
N LEU A 25 -15.04 -11.44 -0.91
CA LEU A 25 -15.27 -11.60 0.51
C LEU A 25 -16.65 -11.08 0.87
N PRO A 26 -17.35 -11.73 1.81
CA PRO A 26 -18.66 -11.27 2.26
C PRO A 26 -18.55 -9.83 2.78
N PRO A 27 -19.53 -8.97 2.50
CA PRO A 27 -19.46 -7.54 2.76
C PRO A 27 -19.37 -7.15 4.24
N SER A 28 -19.60 -8.03 5.15
CA SER A 28 -19.32 -7.86 6.59
C SER A 28 -19.52 -9.20 7.30
N PRO A 29 -18.54 -9.72 8.02
CA PRO A 29 -18.79 -10.78 8.94
C PRO A 29 -19.66 -10.26 10.09
N SER A 30 -20.57 -11.09 10.55
CA SER A 30 -21.42 -10.84 11.70
C SER A 30 -20.65 -10.89 13.04
N VAL A 31 -19.30 -11.04 12.97
CA VAL A 31 -18.47 -11.14 14.17
C VAL A 31 -17.94 -9.76 14.55
N TYR A 32 -18.31 -9.33 15.74
CA TYR A 32 -17.90 -8.04 16.31
C TYR A 32 -17.16 -8.25 17.61
N ILE A 33 -16.20 -7.39 17.89
CA ILE A 33 -15.55 -7.26 19.19
C ILE A 33 -15.97 -5.95 19.84
N ASN A 34 -15.96 -5.92 21.16
CA ASN A 34 -16.25 -4.72 21.92
C ASN A 34 -14.94 -4.19 22.50
N PHE A 35 -14.45 -3.07 21.96
CA PHE A 35 -13.29 -2.35 22.46
C PHE A 35 -13.76 -1.09 23.19
N PHE A 36 -13.53 -1.00 24.49
CA PHE A 36 -13.87 0.17 25.30
C PHE A 36 -15.30 0.68 25.08
N GLY A 37 -16.28 -0.26 24.98
CA GLY A 37 -17.69 0.05 24.76
C GLY A 37 -18.06 0.33 23.28
N ILE A 38 -17.09 0.26 22.34
CA ILE A 38 -17.33 0.47 20.92
C ILE A 38 -17.35 -0.88 20.21
N LYS A 39 -18.47 -1.17 19.56
CA LYS A 39 -18.67 -2.39 18.77
C LYS A 39 -17.99 -2.25 17.42
N GLN A 40 -17.00 -3.12 17.14
CA GLN A 40 -16.25 -3.11 15.90
C GLN A 40 -16.28 -4.45 15.18
N PRO A 41 -16.31 -4.47 13.83
CA PRO A 41 -16.13 -5.70 13.08
C PRO A 41 -14.69 -6.21 13.25
N ILE A 42 -14.51 -7.49 13.52
CA ILE A 42 -13.18 -8.14 13.53
C ILE A 42 -12.62 -8.26 12.12
N PHE A 43 -13.50 -8.47 11.15
CA PHE A 43 -13.13 -8.77 9.78
C PHE A 43 -13.46 -7.60 8.86
N ILE A 44 -12.49 -7.18 8.08
CA ILE A 44 -12.64 -6.08 7.12
C ILE A 44 -12.14 -6.57 5.78
N ALA A 45 -13.07 -6.86 4.88
CA ALA A 45 -12.80 -7.52 3.60
C ALA A 45 -11.73 -6.80 2.76
N GLY A 46 -11.71 -5.45 2.80
CA GLY A 46 -10.74 -4.66 2.05
C GLY A 46 -9.29 -4.81 2.51
N ASP A 47 -9.09 -5.19 3.76
CA ASP A 47 -7.75 -5.20 4.40
C ASP A 47 -7.15 -6.59 4.50
N VAL A 48 -7.97 -7.65 4.34
CA VAL A 48 -7.50 -9.04 4.35
C VAL A 48 -6.51 -9.30 3.21
N PHE A 49 -6.67 -8.63 2.08
CA PHE A 49 -5.77 -8.72 0.93
C PHE A 49 -4.97 -7.43 0.74
N PHE A 50 -4.19 -7.06 1.73
CA PHE A 50 -3.34 -5.87 1.69
C PHE A 50 -2.08 -6.10 0.82
N VAL A 51 -2.31 -6.53 -0.43
CA VAL A 51 -1.28 -6.94 -1.39
C VAL A 51 -0.38 -5.77 -1.77
N ILE A 52 -0.93 -4.55 -1.84
CA ILE A 52 -0.20 -3.37 -2.29
C ILE A 52 0.99 -3.03 -1.36
N ALA A 53 0.90 -3.30 -0.05
CA ALA A 53 2.02 -3.11 0.86
C ALA A 53 3.21 -3.99 0.47
N SER A 54 2.96 -5.29 0.23
CA SER A 54 3.99 -6.21 -0.24
C SER A 54 4.58 -5.78 -1.57
N ILE A 55 3.74 -5.35 -2.52
CA ILE A 55 4.18 -4.88 -3.84
C ILE A 55 5.05 -3.61 -3.71
N SER A 56 4.67 -2.66 -2.85
CA SER A 56 5.44 -1.44 -2.61
C SER A 56 6.84 -1.75 -2.07
N LEU A 57 6.94 -2.61 -1.06
CA LEU A 57 8.20 -3.07 -0.50
C LEU A 57 9.09 -3.79 -1.54
N ILE A 58 8.50 -4.67 -2.35
CA ILE A 58 9.17 -5.43 -3.40
C ILE A 58 9.67 -4.52 -4.53
N SER A 59 8.85 -3.55 -4.96
CA SER A 59 9.26 -2.60 -6.00
C SER A 59 10.49 -1.80 -5.58
N GLY A 60 10.55 -1.34 -4.34
CA GLY A 60 11.71 -0.66 -3.80
C GLY A 60 12.94 -1.56 -3.70
N ARG A 61 12.78 -2.78 -3.21
CA ARG A 61 13.88 -3.73 -3.01
C ARG A 61 14.50 -4.21 -4.32
N TYR A 62 13.69 -4.64 -5.27
CA TYR A 62 14.13 -5.37 -6.46
C TYR A 62 14.13 -4.54 -7.74
N LEU A 63 13.15 -3.68 -7.95
CA LEU A 63 13.11 -2.85 -9.16
C LEU A 63 13.93 -1.58 -9.02
N ARG A 64 13.89 -0.93 -7.86
CA ARG A 64 14.68 0.27 -7.54
C ARG A 64 14.29 1.47 -8.41
N ASP A 65 15.10 2.51 -8.34
CA ASP A 65 15.00 3.74 -9.12
C ASP A 65 13.59 4.33 -9.04
N TYR A 66 13.08 4.88 -10.11
CA TYR A 66 11.74 5.45 -10.17
C TYR A 66 10.62 4.42 -9.99
N PHE A 67 10.86 3.11 -10.25
CA PHE A 67 9.88 2.06 -10.03
C PHE A 67 9.49 1.90 -8.55
N THR A 68 10.37 2.32 -7.63
CA THR A 68 10.10 2.35 -6.20
C THR A 68 8.81 3.09 -5.88
N PHE A 69 8.56 4.18 -6.57
CA PHE A 69 7.40 5.04 -6.37
C PHE A 69 6.32 4.84 -7.44
N LEU A 70 6.74 4.62 -8.69
CA LEU A 70 5.84 4.46 -9.83
C LEU A 70 4.87 3.29 -9.64
N VAL A 71 5.36 2.13 -9.16
CA VAL A 71 4.52 0.94 -9.02
C VAL A 71 3.37 1.15 -8.03
N PRO A 72 3.61 1.49 -6.74
CA PRO A 72 2.50 1.75 -5.82
C PRO A 72 1.62 2.91 -6.27
N PHE A 73 2.22 3.97 -6.82
CA PHE A 73 1.48 5.13 -7.30
C PHE A 73 0.50 4.77 -8.42
N MET A 74 0.94 4.00 -9.43
CA MET A 74 0.06 3.57 -10.53
C MET A 74 -1.06 2.65 -10.07
N ILE A 75 -0.81 1.78 -9.09
CA ILE A 75 -1.87 0.95 -8.51
C ILE A 75 -2.93 1.84 -7.87
N MET A 76 -2.51 2.79 -7.04
CA MET A 76 -3.44 3.70 -6.36
C MET A 76 -4.20 4.55 -7.36
N LEU A 77 -3.51 5.17 -8.32
CA LEU A 77 -4.11 6.00 -9.35
C LEU A 77 -5.21 5.26 -10.13
N ILE A 78 -4.89 4.08 -10.65
CA ILE A 78 -5.85 3.29 -11.43
C ILE A 78 -7.04 2.87 -10.56
N THR A 79 -6.78 2.35 -9.37
CA THR A 79 -7.85 1.81 -8.53
C THR A 79 -8.74 2.89 -7.94
N ASP A 80 -8.19 4.06 -7.60
CA ASP A 80 -8.97 5.14 -7.00
C ASP A 80 -9.93 5.80 -8.00
N VAL A 81 -9.66 5.71 -9.31
CA VAL A 81 -10.62 6.08 -10.37
C VAL A 81 -11.89 5.21 -10.30
N PHE A 82 -11.77 3.92 -9.95
CA PHE A 82 -12.90 2.99 -9.89
C PHE A 82 -13.56 2.94 -8.50
N ILE A 83 -12.78 3.07 -7.43
CA ILE A 83 -13.27 2.92 -6.06
C ILE A 83 -13.78 4.26 -5.51
N GLY A 84 -13.33 5.35 -6.09
CA GLY A 84 -13.47 6.69 -5.54
C GLY A 84 -12.37 6.99 -4.52
N ASN A 85 -12.24 8.26 -4.17
CA ASN A 85 -11.25 8.73 -3.22
C ASN A 85 -11.85 9.77 -2.26
N ASN A 86 -11.13 10.03 -1.17
CA ASN A 86 -11.47 11.03 -0.19
C ASN A 86 -10.18 11.68 0.33
N PHE A 87 -10.28 12.65 1.22
CA PHE A 87 -9.14 13.39 1.78
C PHE A 87 -7.97 12.49 2.24
N ILE A 88 -8.23 11.27 2.63
CA ILE A 88 -7.21 10.34 3.15
C ILE A 88 -6.25 9.87 2.07
N PHE A 89 -6.57 10.06 0.78
CA PHE A 89 -5.69 9.63 -0.31
C PHE A 89 -4.26 10.16 -0.18
N LEU A 90 -4.06 11.38 0.33
CA LEU A 90 -2.74 11.95 0.56
C LEU A 90 -1.91 11.08 1.51
N PHE A 91 -2.54 10.57 2.55
CA PHE A 91 -1.89 9.72 3.56
C PHE A 91 -1.69 8.29 3.07
N THR A 92 -2.66 7.72 2.37
CA THR A 92 -2.55 6.37 1.82
C THR A 92 -1.50 6.29 0.71
N TRP A 93 -1.51 7.23 -0.24
CA TRP A 93 -0.55 7.24 -1.35
C TRP A 93 0.87 7.51 -0.86
N SER A 94 1.06 8.52 0.00
CA SER A 94 2.36 8.79 0.60
C SER A 94 2.83 7.64 1.50
N GLY A 95 1.92 6.98 2.20
CA GLY A 95 2.22 5.81 3.01
C GLY A 95 2.79 4.65 2.17
N PHE A 96 2.20 4.34 1.02
CA PHE A 96 2.75 3.33 0.11
C PHE A 96 4.06 3.77 -0.56
N ALA A 97 4.22 5.06 -0.83
CA ALA A 97 5.50 5.61 -1.29
C ALA A 97 6.61 5.44 -0.24
N ILE A 98 6.30 5.69 1.03
CA ILE A 98 7.22 5.45 2.17
C ILE A 98 7.58 3.96 2.26
N MET A 99 6.62 3.06 2.13
CA MET A 99 6.90 1.62 2.10
C MET A 99 7.85 1.23 0.95
N GLY A 100 7.60 1.75 -0.24
CA GLY A 100 8.50 1.56 -1.39
C GLY A 100 9.92 2.03 -1.07
N TRP A 101 10.04 3.21 -0.48
CA TRP A 101 11.32 3.77 -0.07
C TRP A 101 12.01 2.93 1.00
N ILE A 102 11.29 2.43 2.00
CA ILE A 102 11.83 1.49 3.00
C ILE A 102 12.33 0.22 2.30
N GLY A 103 11.57 -0.33 1.37
CA GLY A 103 12.01 -1.45 0.53
C GLY A 103 13.34 -1.17 -0.17
N TYR A 104 13.49 0.02 -0.75
CA TYR A 104 14.73 0.47 -1.36
C TYR A 104 15.90 0.60 -0.36
N LEU A 105 15.68 1.15 0.81
CA LEU A 105 16.70 1.26 1.86
C LEU A 105 17.18 -0.13 2.32
N LEU A 106 16.27 -1.08 2.41
CA LEU A 106 16.55 -2.45 2.83
C LEU A 106 17.06 -3.37 1.70
N ARG A 107 17.26 -2.87 0.47
CA ARG A 107 17.60 -3.68 -0.70
C ARG A 107 18.87 -4.53 -0.56
N LYS A 108 19.84 -4.08 0.23
CA LYS A 108 21.10 -4.78 0.47
C LYS A 108 21.06 -5.72 1.67
N LYS A 109 19.97 -5.72 2.44
CA LYS A 109 19.84 -6.58 3.62
C LYS A 109 19.46 -8.01 3.21
N PRO A 110 19.88 -9.03 3.95
CA PRO A 110 19.42 -10.41 3.75
C PRO A 110 17.88 -10.48 3.76
N ALA A 111 17.31 -11.46 3.04
CA ALA A 111 15.86 -11.63 2.94
C ALA A 111 15.18 -11.70 4.32
N LYS A 112 15.74 -12.49 5.24
CA LYS A 112 15.23 -12.61 6.62
C LYS A 112 15.16 -11.26 7.34
N SER A 113 16.21 -10.46 7.26
CA SER A 113 16.25 -9.13 7.87
C SER A 113 15.27 -8.18 7.19
N PHE A 114 15.12 -8.26 5.87
CA PHE A 114 14.14 -7.49 5.11
C PHE A 114 12.71 -7.80 5.55
N LEU A 115 12.35 -9.08 5.62
CA LEU A 115 11.01 -9.51 6.06
C LEU A 115 10.69 -9.01 7.46
N PHE A 116 11.63 -9.12 8.39
CA PHE A 116 11.43 -8.66 9.77
C PHE A 116 11.27 -7.13 9.83
N SER A 117 12.12 -6.38 9.13
CA SER A 117 12.05 -4.91 9.11
C SER A 117 10.80 -4.39 8.40
N SER A 118 10.20 -5.18 7.51
CA SER A 118 8.96 -4.82 6.82
C SER A 118 7.76 -4.72 7.77
N ILE A 119 7.76 -5.43 8.89
CA ILE A 119 6.72 -5.32 9.93
C ILE A 119 6.66 -3.88 10.45
N SER A 120 7.81 -3.27 10.72
CA SER A 120 7.86 -1.87 11.18
C SER A 120 7.32 -0.89 10.15
N SER A 121 7.48 -1.18 8.85
CA SER A 121 6.96 -0.33 7.79
C SER A 121 5.43 -0.36 7.70
N ILE A 122 4.81 -1.50 8.02
CA ILE A 122 3.36 -1.64 8.07
C ILE A 122 2.81 -0.83 9.25
N ILE A 123 3.42 -0.96 10.42
CA ILE A 123 3.03 -0.18 11.60
C ILE A 123 3.15 1.32 11.30
N LEU A 124 4.24 1.75 10.66
CA LEU A 124 4.42 3.14 10.26
C LEU A 124 3.33 3.61 9.30
N TYR A 125 2.97 2.79 8.30
CA TYR A 125 1.87 3.06 7.38
C TYR A 125 0.55 3.25 8.13
N ASP A 126 0.21 2.34 9.03
CA ASP A 126 -1.03 2.41 9.79
C ASP A 126 -1.07 3.63 10.71
N LEU A 127 0.04 3.95 11.36
CA LEU A 127 0.13 5.17 12.17
C LEU A 127 -0.08 6.41 11.30
N TRP A 128 0.52 6.46 10.11
CA TRP A 128 0.42 7.58 9.19
C TRP A 128 -0.98 7.75 8.61
N THR A 129 -1.61 6.69 8.15
CA THR A 129 -2.96 6.76 7.58
C THR A 129 -4.01 7.08 8.63
N ASN A 130 -3.88 6.54 9.85
CA ASN A 130 -4.78 6.87 10.94
C ASN A 130 -4.58 8.30 11.48
N PHE A 131 -3.38 8.85 11.39
CA PHE A 131 -3.16 10.28 11.60
C PHE A 131 -3.98 11.10 10.59
N GLY A 132 -3.99 10.68 9.31
CA GLY A 132 -4.83 11.31 8.28
C GLY A 132 -6.32 11.23 8.61
N TRP A 133 -6.81 10.07 9.08
CA TRP A 133 -8.18 9.89 9.53
C TRP A 133 -8.52 10.83 10.70
N TRP A 134 -7.67 10.88 11.71
CA TRP A 134 -7.85 11.77 12.84
C TRP A 134 -7.90 13.24 12.41
N LEU A 135 -6.99 13.65 11.52
CA LEU A 135 -6.96 15.01 11.03
C LEU A 135 -8.20 15.37 10.19
N GLY A 136 -8.60 14.48 9.26
CA GLY A 136 -9.67 14.76 8.30
C GLY A 136 -11.08 14.58 8.86
N TYR A 137 -11.34 13.50 9.60
CA TYR A 137 -12.69 13.19 10.10
C TYR A 137 -12.96 13.68 11.52
N TYR A 138 -11.92 13.77 12.34
CA TYR A 138 -12.05 14.26 13.73
C TYR A 138 -11.54 15.69 13.91
N GLY A 139 -11.19 16.37 12.79
CA GLY A 139 -10.74 17.76 12.78
C GLY A 139 -9.48 18.03 13.62
N GLY A 140 -8.64 17.02 13.82
CA GLY A 140 -7.42 17.13 14.65
C GLY A 140 -7.70 17.29 16.15
N ASN A 141 -8.91 17.03 16.62
CA ASN A 141 -9.26 17.17 18.04
C ASN A 141 -8.63 16.05 18.88
N LEU A 142 -7.74 16.43 19.79
CA LEU A 142 -6.99 15.49 20.67
C LEU A 142 -7.88 14.56 21.48
N LYS A 143 -9.09 14.99 21.83
CA LYS A 143 -10.08 14.15 22.54
C LYS A 143 -10.40 12.85 21.78
N TYR A 144 -10.36 12.89 20.45
CA TYR A 144 -10.68 11.74 19.61
C TYR A 144 -9.44 10.98 19.09
N LEU A 145 -8.23 11.39 19.47
CA LEU A 145 -7.02 10.75 19.00
C LEU A 145 -6.96 9.27 19.41
N THR A 146 -7.14 9.01 20.71
CA THR A 146 -7.15 7.63 21.24
C THR A 146 -8.24 6.79 20.61
N LEU A 147 -9.45 7.37 20.46
CA LEU A 147 -10.56 6.71 19.80
C LEU A 147 -10.22 6.29 18.37
N CYS A 148 -9.68 7.21 17.56
CA CYS A 148 -9.29 6.95 16.18
C CYS A 148 -8.32 5.77 16.07
N TYR A 149 -7.24 5.78 16.86
CA TYR A 149 -6.27 4.69 16.84
C TYR A 149 -6.80 3.37 17.42
N THR A 150 -7.69 3.42 18.40
CA THR A 150 -8.35 2.21 18.92
C THR A 150 -9.22 1.57 17.83
N LEU A 151 -9.97 2.38 17.10
CA LEU A 151 -10.81 1.91 15.99
C LEU A 151 -9.98 1.35 14.83
N ALA A 152 -8.71 1.72 14.72
CA ALA A 152 -7.79 1.25 13.68
C ALA A 152 -7.21 -0.15 13.96
N ILE A 153 -7.23 -0.63 15.20
CA ILE A 153 -6.54 -1.89 15.59
C ILE A 153 -6.93 -3.10 14.72
N PRO A 154 -8.21 -3.38 14.41
CA PRO A 154 -8.56 -4.51 13.54
C PRO A 154 -7.94 -4.40 12.13
N PHE A 155 -7.90 -3.21 11.55
CA PHE A 155 -7.25 -2.97 10.24
C PHE A 155 -5.74 -3.24 10.32
N MET A 156 -5.07 -2.72 11.34
CA MET A 156 -3.64 -2.94 11.56
C MET A 156 -3.31 -4.43 11.68
N ILE A 157 -4.13 -5.20 12.39
CA ILE A 157 -3.95 -6.66 12.52
C ILE A 157 -4.03 -7.33 11.13
N TRP A 158 -5.02 -6.99 10.31
CA TRP A 158 -5.16 -7.56 8.98
C TRP A 158 -4.04 -7.14 8.02
N HIS A 159 -3.60 -5.89 8.08
CA HIS A 159 -2.45 -5.41 7.31
C HIS A 159 -1.18 -6.20 7.67
N LEU A 160 -0.93 -6.42 8.97
CA LEU A 160 0.20 -7.21 9.44
C LEU A 160 0.11 -8.67 8.99
N LEU A 161 -1.05 -9.32 9.18
CA LEU A 161 -1.26 -10.72 8.79
C LEU A 161 -1.12 -10.90 7.27
N SER A 162 -1.82 -10.08 6.49
CA SER A 162 -1.77 -10.14 5.03
C SER A 162 -0.35 -9.96 4.50
N THR A 163 0.35 -8.93 4.97
CA THR A 163 1.72 -8.67 4.50
C THR A 163 2.70 -9.74 4.98
N SER A 164 2.54 -10.24 6.21
CA SER A 164 3.40 -11.32 6.74
C SER A 164 3.26 -12.63 5.97
N LEU A 165 2.10 -12.88 5.36
CA LEU A 165 1.88 -14.06 4.51
C LEU A 165 2.34 -13.82 3.07
N LEU A 166 2.00 -12.67 2.48
CA LEU A 166 2.23 -12.40 1.06
C LEU A 166 3.67 -11.99 0.75
N LEU A 167 4.29 -11.18 1.61
CA LEU A 167 5.63 -10.67 1.35
C LEU A 167 6.69 -11.77 1.21
N PRO A 168 6.74 -12.83 2.05
CA PRO A 168 7.66 -13.95 1.85
C PRO A 168 7.47 -14.65 0.50
N ILE A 169 6.22 -14.80 0.03
CA ILE A 169 5.92 -15.41 -1.28
C ILE A 169 6.53 -14.56 -2.40
N PHE A 170 6.34 -13.24 -2.35
CA PHE A 170 6.97 -12.34 -3.32
C PHE A 170 8.49 -12.39 -3.25
N VAL A 171 9.08 -12.38 -2.05
CA VAL A 171 10.55 -12.46 -1.89
C VAL A 171 11.08 -13.73 -2.53
N LEU A 172 10.49 -14.90 -2.22
CA LEU A 172 10.91 -16.18 -2.80
C LEU A 172 10.77 -16.20 -4.33
N ALA A 173 9.71 -15.61 -4.87
CA ALA A 173 9.52 -15.50 -6.32
C ALA A 173 10.61 -14.61 -6.94
N PHE A 174 10.89 -13.46 -6.34
CA PHE A 174 11.86 -12.50 -6.87
C PHE A 174 13.32 -12.96 -6.74
N GLU A 175 13.66 -13.74 -5.74
CA GLU A 175 15.01 -14.34 -5.61
C GLU A 175 15.32 -15.35 -6.72
N ARG A 176 14.28 -15.88 -7.40
CA ARG A 176 14.42 -16.81 -8.52
C ARG A 176 14.40 -16.13 -9.89
N ILE A 177 14.07 -14.84 -9.96
CA ILE A 177 13.95 -14.10 -11.22
C ILE A 177 15.23 -13.32 -11.46
N GLU A 178 15.87 -13.57 -12.60
CA GLU A 178 16.94 -12.70 -13.10
C GLU A 178 16.33 -11.41 -13.66
N ILE A 179 16.56 -10.28 -12.99
CA ILE A 179 16.06 -8.97 -13.39
C ILE A 179 17.10 -8.30 -14.27
N LYS A 180 16.75 -8.08 -15.54
CA LYS A 180 17.59 -7.37 -16.51
C LYS A 180 17.26 -5.88 -16.49
N GLU A 181 18.30 -5.05 -16.54
CA GLU A 181 18.12 -3.60 -16.70
C GLU A 181 17.48 -3.31 -18.06
N ASP A 182 16.53 -2.38 -18.07
CA ASP A 182 15.98 -1.86 -19.32
C ASP A 182 17.00 -0.94 -19.96
N ALA A 183 17.06 -0.93 -21.31
CA ALA A 183 17.73 0.13 -22.02
C ALA A 183 17.23 1.47 -21.48
N ARG A 184 18.16 2.39 -21.17
CA ARG A 184 17.87 3.65 -20.47
C ARG A 184 16.60 4.30 -21.00
N ILE A 185 15.52 4.17 -20.26
CA ILE A 185 14.33 4.99 -20.47
C ILE A 185 14.77 6.42 -20.12
N SER A 186 14.68 7.32 -21.07
CA SER A 186 15.06 8.72 -20.89
C SER A 186 14.39 9.25 -19.62
N LYS A 187 15.12 10.03 -18.81
CA LYS A 187 14.57 10.73 -17.64
C LYS A 187 13.30 11.54 -17.97
N TYR A 188 13.13 11.89 -19.23
CA TYR A 188 11.97 12.63 -19.75
C TYR A 188 10.69 11.79 -19.88
N SER A 189 10.75 10.47 -19.89
CA SER A 189 9.54 9.62 -19.94
C SER A 189 8.77 9.55 -18.62
N ALA A 190 9.37 9.97 -17.50
CA ALA A 190 8.67 10.08 -16.22
C ALA A 190 7.80 11.35 -16.13
N ILE A 191 8.09 12.39 -16.93
CA ILE A 191 7.37 13.67 -16.89
C ILE A 191 5.88 13.51 -17.30
N PRO A 192 5.52 12.81 -18.39
CA PRO A 192 4.11 12.64 -18.76
C PRO A 192 3.30 11.88 -17.71
N VAL A 193 3.92 10.89 -17.08
CA VAL A 193 3.26 10.10 -16.02
C VAL A 193 3.00 10.96 -14.79
N ALA A 194 3.98 11.75 -14.38
CA ALA A 194 3.84 12.69 -13.26
C ALA A 194 2.79 13.79 -13.57
N SER A 195 2.75 14.28 -14.82
CA SER A 195 1.77 15.28 -15.26
C SER A 195 0.36 14.72 -15.30
N LEU A 196 0.14 13.52 -15.81
CA LEU A 196 -1.15 12.84 -15.81
C LEU A 196 -1.64 12.56 -14.38
N ALA A 197 -0.72 12.15 -13.51
CA ALA A 197 -1.03 11.95 -12.10
C ALA A 197 -1.44 13.25 -11.41
N PHE A 198 -0.73 14.34 -11.67
CA PHE A 198 -1.04 15.66 -11.13
C PHE A 198 -2.39 16.19 -11.66
N LEU A 199 -2.68 16.00 -12.93
CA LEU A 199 -3.98 16.37 -13.54
C LEU A 199 -5.12 15.53 -12.96
N SER A 200 -4.92 14.24 -12.72
CA SER A 200 -5.93 13.39 -12.09
C SER A 200 -6.14 13.74 -10.61
N LEU A 201 -5.12 14.18 -9.90
CA LEU A 201 -5.24 14.72 -8.55
C LEU A 201 -6.08 16.02 -8.53
N ILE A 202 -5.87 16.90 -9.49
CA ILE A 202 -6.66 18.14 -9.64
C ILE A 202 -8.13 17.80 -9.92
N SER A 203 -8.41 16.84 -10.80
CA SER A 203 -9.79 16.42 -11.12
C SER A 203 -10.52 15.71 -9.98
N LEU A 204 -9.83 15.28 -8.94
CA LEU A 204 -10.42 14.71 -7.73
C LEU A 204 -10.72 15.75 -6.65
N ILE A 205 -10.19 16.98 -6.80
CA ILE A 205 -10.39 18.09 -5.86
C ILE A 205 -11.49 19.03 -6.35
N PHE A 206 -11.72 19.08 -7.66
CA PHE A 206 -12.76 19.86 -8.35
C PHE A 206 -13.80 18.96 -9.00
#